data_415c21b47e14b5bd2af4d0ebd4f3277b
#
_entry.id   415c21b47e14b5bd2af4d0ebd4f3277b
#
_cell.length_a   1.000
_cell.length_b   1.000
_cell.length_c   1.000
_cell.angle_alpha   90.00
_cell.angle_beta   90.00
_cell.angle_gamma   90.00
#
_symmetry.space_group_name_H-M   'P 1'
#
loop_
_entity.id
_entity.type
_entity.pdbx_description
1 polymer ?
#
loop_
_entity_poly.entity_id
_entity_poly.type
_entity_poly.pdbx_seq_one_letter_code
_entity_poly.pdbx_strand_id
1 'polypeptide(L)'
;MERRDKINYYLDLAEAVAQRSTCLRRHFGAVIVKDDEVISTGYSGAPRGRENCTDLNYCVRTRLNVPRGERYELCRSVHAEMNAVISAARNQMLGSTMYLVGIECDTGEYVK
;
A
#
# COMPACT_ATOMS: atom_id res chain seq x y z
N MET A 1 -27.09 14.67 4.17
CA MET A 1 -25.96 13.71 4.11
C MET A 1 -25.13 13.83 5.37
N GLU A 2 -24.92 12.72 6.07
CA GLU A 2 -24.10 12.74 7.27
C GLU A 2 -22.62 12.88 6.92
N ARG A 3 -21.91 13.61 7.75
CA ARG A 3 -20.47 13.80 7.59
C ARG A 3 -19.73 12.52 8.00
N ARG A 4 -18.84 12.05 7.13
CA ARG A 4 -18.01 10.87 7.41
C ARG A 4 -17.08 11.16 8.58
N ASP A 5 -16.97 10.24 9.55
CA ASP A 5 -16.01 10.40 10.64
C ASP A 5 -14.57 10.32 10.12
N LYS A 6 -13.62 10.92 10.85
CA LYS A 6 -12.23 11.05 10.39
C LYS A 6 -11.53 9.72 10.15
N ILE A 7 -11.72 8.75 11.05
CA ILE A 7 -11.05 7.44 10.93
C ILE A 7 -11.49 6.76 9.62
N ASN A 8 -12.78 6.68 9.37
CA ASN A 8 -13.28 6.07 8.14
C ASN A 8 -12.95 6.90 6.90
N TYR A 9 -12.92 8.23 7.04
CA TYR A 9 -12.51 9.11 5.94
C TYR A 9 -11.06 8.79 5.50
N TYR A 10 -10.12 8.69 6.44
CA TYR A 10 -8.74 8.37 6.11
C TYR A 10 -8.57 6.94 5.63
N LEU A 11 -9.36 5.98 6.14
CA LEU A 11 -9.36 4.61 5.63
C LEU A 11 -9.92 4.56 4.19
N ASP A 12 -10.92 5.36 3.87
CA ASP A 12 -11.44 5.49 2.50
C ASP A 12 -10.37 6.02 1.55
N LEU A 13 -9.56 7.00 2.01
CA LEU A 13 -8.44 7.52 1.23
C LEU A 13 -7.38 6.44 1.00
N ALA A 14 -7.05 5.66 2.03
CA ALA A 14 -6.10 4.57 1.91
C ALA A 14 -6.60 3.50 0.94
N GLU A 15 -7.90 3.22 0.94
CA GLU A 15 -8.51 2.29 -0.02
C GLU A 15 -8.39 2.82 -1.45
N ALA A 16 -8.63 4.11 -1.65
CA ALA A 16 -8.45 4.73 -2.96
C ALA A 16 -6.99 4.65 -3.43
N VAL A 17 -6.04 4.87 -2.51
CA VAL A 17 -4.61 4.72 -2.79
C VAL A 17 -4.30 3.27 -3.18
N ALA A 18 -4.90 2.29 -2.49
CA ALA A 18 -4.71 0.87 -2.78
C ALA A 18 -5.11 0.50 -4.21
N GLN A 19 -6.06 1.21 -4.80
CA GLN A 19 -6.50 0.96 -6.19
C GLN A 19 -5.38 1.20 -7.21
N ARG A 20 -4.35 1.94 -6.84
CA ARG A 20 -3.19 2.20 -7.72
C ARG A 20 -2.09 1.14 -7.56
N SER A 21 -2.23 0.20 -6.65
CA SER A 21 -1.22 -0.83 -6.42
C SER A 21 -0.93 -1.64 -7.69
N THR A 22 0.33 -1.96 -7.88
CA THR A 22 0.79 -2.75 -9.02
C THR A 22 1.10 -4.20 -8.66
N CYS A 23 0.85 -4.59 -7.41
CA CYS A 23 1.00 -5.99 -6.99
C CYS A 23 -0.14 -6.83 -7.56
N LEU A 24 0.17 -8.03 -8.08
CA LEU A 24 -0.84 -8.92 -8.67
C LEU A 24 -1.57 -9.79 -7.65
N ARG A 25 -1.10 -9.84 -6.40
CA ARG A 25 -1.68 -10.68 -5.34
C ARG A 25 -2.58 -9.90 -4.40
N ARG A 26 -2.10 -8.79 -3.90
CA ARG A 26 -2.81 -7.92 -2.94
C ARG A 26 -2.52 -6.48 -3.23
N HIS A 27 -3.54 -5.66 -3.08
CA HIS A 27 -3.42 -4.22 -3.19
C HIS A 27 -3.42 -3.62 -1.79
N PHE A 28 -2.32 -2.97 -1.40
CA PHE A 28 -2.22 -2.24 -0.15
C PHE A 28 -2.11 -0.75 -0.43
N GLY A 29 -2.76 0.04 0.40
CA GLY A 29 -2.65 1.49 0.36
C GLY A 29 -2.42 2.03 1.76
N ALA A 30 -1.52 2.99 1.90
CA ALA A 30 -1.20 3.64 3.15
C ALA A 30 -1.31 5.16 3.01
N VAL A 31 -1.84 5.80 4.05
CA VAL A 31 -1.95 7.26 4.14
C VAL A 31 -1.35 7.68 5.47
N ILE A 32 -0.40 8.61 5.42
CA ILE A 32 0.20 9.19 6.64
C ILE A 32 -0.44 10.55 6.89
N VAL A 33 -1.00 10.73 8.08
CA VAL A 33 -1.73 11.92 8.49
C VAL A 33 -1.07 12.57 9.70
N LYS A 34 -0.89 13.88 9.66
CA LYS A 34 -0.40 14.65 10.79
C LYS A 34 -1.14 15.98 10.85
N ASP A 35 -1.59 16.36 12.05
CA ASP A 35 -2.33 17.61 12.28
C ASP A 35 -3.54 17.74 11.33
N ASP A 36 -4.26 16.63 11.14
CA ASP A 36 -5.45 16.54 10.30
C ASP A 36 -5.17 16.80 8.81
N GLU A 37 -3.92 16.58 8.38
CA GLU A 37 -3.52 16.74 6.98
C GLU A 37 -2.84 15.47 6.48
N VAL A 38 -3.14 15.07 5.25
CA VAL A 38 -2.42 13.97 4.58
C VAL A 38 -1.06 14.51 4.15
N ILE A 39 0.01 13.93 4.69
CA ILE A 39 1.37 14.35 4.35
C ILE A 39 2.06 13.42 3.35
N SER A 40 1.58 12.18 3.24
CA SER A 40 2.14 11.22 2.30
C SER A 40 1.16 10.10 2.04
N THR A 41 1.27 9.49 0.88
CA THR A 41 0.54 8.27 0.51
C THR A 41 1.52 7.27 -0.09
N GLY A 42 1.18 6.00 -0.02
CA GLY A 42 1.95 4.96 -0.66
C GLY A 42 1.07 3.75 -0.96
N TYR A 43 1.33 3.10 -2.06
CA TYR A 43 0.67 1.84 -2.41
C TYR A 43 1.75 0.79 -2.68
N SER A 44 1.38 -0.48 -2.61
CA SER A 44 2.32 -1.56 -2.90
C SER A 44 2.70 -1.53 -4.38
N GLY A 45 3.99 -1.43 -4.65
CA GLY A 45 4.50 -1.33 -6.02
C GLY A 45 6.01 -1.33 -6.04
N ALA A 46 6.60 -1.55 -7.21
CA ALA A 46 8.04 -1.53 -7.37
C ALA A 46 8.59 -0.12 -7.13
N PRO A 47 9.87 0.02 -6.72
CA PRO A 47 10.50 1.32 -6.64
C PRO A 47 10.43 2.07 -7.97
N ARG A 48 10.47 3.39 -7.90
CA ARG A 48 10.47 4.23 -9.12
C ARG A 48 11.61 3.82 -10.07
N GLY A 49 11.29 3.71 -11.34
CA GLY A 49 12.25 3.31 -12.38
C GLY A 49 12.44 1.81 -12.51
N ARG A 50 11.76 1.02 -11.68
CA ARG A 50 11.77 -0.45 -11.74
C ARG A 50 10.48 -0.96 -12.35
N GLU A 51 10.53 -2.14 -12.97
CA GLU A 51 9.34 -2.77 -13.51
C GLU A 51 8.42 -3.23 -12.39
N ASN A 52 7.13 -2.93 -12.52
CA ASN A 52 6.10 -3.40 -11.61
C ASN A 52 5.68 -4.83 -11.97
N CYS A 53 5.03 -5.52 -11.02
CA CYS A 53 4.46 -6.86 -11.29
C CYS A 53 3.45 -6.81 -12.44
N THR A 54 2.69 -5.72 -12.55
CA THR A 54 1.74 -5.54 -13.66
C THR A 54 2.44 -5.44 -15.01
N ASP A 55 3.65 -4.86 -15.07
CA ASP A 55 4.45 -4.76 -16.29
C ASP A 55 5.01 -6.14 -16.68
N LEU A 56 5.42 -6.94 -15.70
CA LEU A 56 5.91 -8.29 -15.92
C LEU A 56 4.78 -9.28 -16.19
N ASN A 57 3.55 -8.93 -15.80
CA ASN A 57 2.36 -9.76 -15.89
C ASN A 57 2.46 -11.09 -15.10
N TYR A 58 3.29 -11.12 -14.05
CA TYR A 58 3.36 -12.24 -13.11
C TYR A 58 3.99 -11.80 -11.80
N CYS A 59 3.69 -12.52 -10.72
CA CYS A 59 4.32 -12.31 -9.41
C CYS A 59 5.52 -13.26 -9.31
N VAL A 60 6.70 -12.72 -9.02
CA VAL A 60 7.93 -13.51 -8.90
C VAL A 60 7.78 -14.59 -7.83
N ARG A 61 7.21 -14.23 -6.67
CA ARG A 61 7.00 -15.20 -5.58
C ARG A 61 6.04 -16.31 -6.00
N THR A 62 4.96 -15.98 -6.69
CA THR A 62 3.99 -16.97 -7.18
C THR A 62 4.64 -17.89 -8.21
N ARG A 63 5.42 -17.33 -9.13
CA ARG A 63 6.08 -18.09 -10.18
C ARG A 63 7.11 -19.09 -9.62
N LEU A 64 7.78 -18.73 -8.52
CA LEU A 64 8.75 -19.60 -7.86
C LEU A 64 8.11 -20.51 -6.79
N ASN A 65 6.79 -20.49 -6.66
CA ASN A 65 6.04 -21.27 -5.67
C ASN A 65 6.47 -21.05 -4.23
N VAL A 66 6.76 -19.78 -3.88
CA VAL A 66 7.16 -19.41 -2.52
C VAL A 66 5.95 -19.44 -1.61
N PRO A 67 6.01 -20.13 -0.44
CA PRO A 67 4.91 -20.13 0.52
C PRO A 67 4.61 -18.73 1.06
N ARG A 68 3.35 -18.52 1.47
CA ARG A 68 2.92 -17.26 2.08
C ARG A 68 3.76 -17.00 3.35
N GLY A 69 4.23 -15.77 3.50
CA GLY A 69 5.03 -15.36 4.64
C GLY A 69 6.52 -15.60 4.50
N GLU A 70 6.99 -16.15 3.37
CA GLU A 70 8.40 -16.44 3.15
C GLU A 70 8.95 -15.72 1.92
N ARG A 71 10.26 -15.51 1.91
CA ARG A 71 11.03 -15.01 0.76
C ARG A 71 10.46 -13.72 0.15
N TYR A 72 10.05 -12.77 0.98
CA TYR A 72 9.54 -11.48 0.51
C TYR A 72 10.61 -10.66 -0.21
N GLU A 73 11.89 -10.96 -0.02
CA GLU A 73 12.98 -10.32 -0.75
C GLU A 73 12.92 -10.60 -2.26
N LEU A 74 12.19 -11.63 -2.68
CA LEU A 74 11.98 -11.94 -4.09
C LEU A 74 10.86 -11.11 -4.71
N CYS A 75 10.07 -10.42 -3.90
CA CYS A 75 8.98 -9.59 -4.38
C CYS A 75 9.51 -8.29 -4.97
N ARG A 76 9.06 -7.94 -6.18
CA ARG A 76 9.46 -6.69 -6.82
C ARG A 76 8.73 -5.48 -6.25
N SER A 77 7.58 -5.71 -5.61
CA SER A 77 6.80 -4.63 -5.01
C SER A 77 7.36 -4.23 -3.66
N VAL A 78 7.48 -2.92 -3.43
CA VAL A 78 7.76 -2.35 -2.11
C VAL A 78 6.42 -2.25 -1.39
N HIS A 79 6.41 -2.55 -0.09
CA HIS A 79 5.19 -2.45 0.72
C HIS A 79 4.66 -1.01 0.74
N ALA A 80 3.33 -0.87 0.84
CA ALA A 80 2.65 0.42 0.83
C ALA A 80 3.16 1.36 1.92
N GLU A 81 3.30 0.86 3.15
CA GLU A 81 3.81 1.65 4.28
C GLU A 81 5.23 2.15 4.03
N MET A 82 6.08 1.34 3.42
CA MET A 82 7.45 1.75 3.09
C MET A 82 7.45 2.83 2.01
N ASN A 83 6.61 2.69 0.99
CA ASN A 83 6.48 3.70 -0.07
C ASN A 83 5.98 5.02 0.50
N ALA A 84 5.02 4.99 1.44
CA ALA A 84 4.54 6.20 2.10
C ALA A 84 5.65 6.87 2.93
N VAL A 85 6.44 6.07 3.65
CA VAL A 85 7.55 6.57 4.48
C VAL A 85 8.64 7.18 3.61
N ILE A 86 9.00 6.53 2.52
CA ILE A 86 10.04 7.04 1.60
C ILE A 86 9.63 8.39 1.01
N SER A 87 8.35 8.58 0.74
CA SER A 87 7.83 9.82 0.14
C SER A 87 7.65 10.96 1.13
N ALA A 88 7.72 10.69 2.43
CA ALA A 88 7.51 11.71 3.47
C ALA A 88 8.83 12.22 4.03
N ALA A 89 8.85 13.50 4.44
CA ALA A 89 9.99 14.05 5.17
C ALA A 89 9.96 13.54 6.62
N ARG A 90 11.12 13.20 7.16
CA ARG A 90 11.22 12.63 8.51
C ARG A 90 10.57 13.52 9.58
N ASN A 91 10.82 14.83 9.53
CA ASN A 91 10.27 15.77 10.51
C ASN A 91 8.75 15.89 10.43
N GLN A 92 8.16 15.57 9.28
CA GLN A 92 6.72 15.55 9.11
C GLN A 92 6.11 14.25 9.65
N MET A 93 6.88 13.16 9.68
CA MET A 93 6.38 11.87 10.16
C MET A 93 6.29 11.75 11.67
N LEU A 94 7.11 12.50 12.41
CA LEU A 94 7.10 12.45 13.87
C LEU A 94 5.75 12.90 14.41
N GLY A 95 5.12 12.03 15.20
CA GLY A 95 3.78 12.30 15.74
C GLY A 95 2.64 12.08 14.74
N SER A 96 2.91 11.48 13.59
CA SER A 96 1.88 11.18 12.59
C SER A 96 1.17 9.86 12.87
N THR A 97 0.05 9.63 12.18
CA THR A 97 -0.70 8.38 12.21
C THR A 97 -0.74 7.81 10.80
N MET A 98 -0.54 6.49 10.69
CA MET A 98 -0.65 5.79 9.41
C MET A 98 -1.95 4.99 9.36
N TYR A 99 -2.68 5.14 8.26
CA TYR A 99 -3.88 4.35 7.96
C TYR A 99 -3.52 3.40 6.81
N LEU A 100 -3.77 2.10 7.02
CA LEU A 100 -3.38 1.05 6.07
C LEU A 100 -4.59 0.21 5.70
N VAL A 101 -4.79 -0.02 4.41
CA VAL A 101 -5.85 -0.89 3.87
C VAL A 101 -5.23 -1.88 2.90
N GLY A 102 -5.64 -3.14 2.98
CA GLY A 102 -5.24 -4.19 2.06
C GLY A 102 -6.44 -4.88 1.44
N ILE A 103 -6.37 -5.18 0.15
CA ILE A 103 -7.44 -5.82 -0.62
C ILE A 103 -6.85 -7.01 -1.37
N GLU A 104 -7.50 -8.19 -1.24
CA GLU A 104 -7.13 -9.39 -2.00
C GLU A 104 -7.54 -9.22 -3.46
N CYS A 105 -6.61 -9.46 -4.39
CA CYS A 105 -6.89 -9.27 -5.82
C CYS A 105 -7.92 -10.26 -6.36
N ASP A 106 -7.93 -11.50 -5.85
CA ASP A 106 -8.83 -12.56 -6.35
C ASP A 106 -10.27 -12.40 -5.85
N THR A 107 -10.48 -11.95 -4.63
CA THR A 107 -11.82 -11.88 -4.01
C THR A 107 -12.36 -10.47 -3.89
N GLY A 108 -11.49 -9.46 -3.89
CA GLY A 108 -11.87 -8.08 -3.62
C GLY A 108 -12.17 -7.80 -2.15
N GLU A 109 -11.93 -8.78 -1.28
CA GLU A 109 -12.17 -8.62 0.16
C GLU A 109 -10.96 -8.00 0.86
N TYR A 110 -11.20 -7.39 2.04
CA TYR A 110 -10.13 -6.85 2.86
C TYR A 110 -9.22 -7.95 3.37
N VAL A 111 -7.92 -7.67 3.40
CA VAL A 111 -6.91 -8.57 3.96
C VAL A 111 -7.12 -8.63 5.48
N LYS A 112 -7.14 -9.84 6.01
CA LYS A 112 -7.32 -10.09 7.45
C LYS A 112 -5.97 -10.22 8.15
#